data_3cba6b9f947036b506a11b899fdbfbee
#
_entry.id   3cba6b9f947036b506a11b899fdbfbee
#
_cell.length_a   1.000
_cell.length_b   1.000
_cell.length_c   1.000
_cell.angle_alpha   90.00
_cell.angle_beta   90.00
_cell.angle_gamma   90.00
#
_symmetry.space_group_name_H-M   'P 1'
#
loop_
_entity.id
_entity.type
_entity.pdbx_description
1 polymer ?
#
loop_
_entity_poly.entity_id
_entity_poly.type
_entity_poly.pdbx_seq_one_letter_code
_entity_poly.pdbx_strand_id
1 'polypeptide(L)'
;PHFYPQNETPARFLERRKGAGARLEGAIASLPDHGAGLPRRILGAEVYYFDELWRMDPVALSALCIGDTGILMVEMPSDSWGHRVFDCLEKLIYQQNVRPMIAHIDRCYKAVQDPEALDALIGQGLLIQMNAGALSGLMSRRNAYQWIRAGRIHRIGSDCHNMKDRKPELSGAMAWTRKHLDEAVAEELFAKAGS
;
A
#
# COMPACT_ATOMS: atom_id res chain seq x y z
N PRO A 1 -2.69 3.97 -9.08
CA PRO A 1 -3.70 5.04 -9.25
C PRO A 1 -4.77 4.92 -8.17
N HIS A 2 -5.36 6.06 -7.75
CA HIS A 2 -6.38 6.14 -6.73
C HIS A 2 -7.76 5.81 -7.29
N PHE A 3 -8.51 5.02 -6.53
CA PHE A 3 -9.92 4.78 -6.75
C PHE A 3 -10.74 5.44 -5.64
N TYR A 4 -11.54 6.44 -6.02
CA TYR A 4 -12.46 7.15 -5.14
C TYR A 4 -13.89 6.76 -5.50
N PRO A 5 -14.58 5.95 -4.68
CA PRO A 5 -15.91 5.42 -5.01
C PRO A 5 -16.99 6.50 -5.18
N GLN A 6 -16.78 7.68 -4.58
CA GLN A 6 -17.67 8.83 -4.76
C GLN A 6 -17.52 9.52 -6.13
N ASN A 7 -16.43 9.26 -6.86
CA ASN A 7 -16.11 9.96 -8.11
C ASN A 7 -16.36 9.10 -9.36
N GLU A 8 -16.21 7.79 -9.24
CA GLU A 8 -16.34 6.88 -10.38
C GLU A 8 -16.72 5.44 -9.95
N THR A 9 -17.27 4.68 -10.88
CA THR A 9 -17.53 3.26 -10.68
C THR A 9 -16.25 2.42 -10.82
N PRO A 10 -16.17 1.21 -10.23
CA PRO A 10 -15.04 0.32 -10.42
C PRO A 10 -14.73 0.02 -11.89
N ALA A 11 -15.76 -0.20 -12.70
CA ALA A 11 -15.60 -0.47 -14.13
C ALA A 11 -14.91 0.69 -14.88
N ARG A 12 -15.35 1.93 -14.62
CA ARG A 12 -14.75 3.13 -15.22
C ARG A 12 -13.30 3.33 -14.76
N PHE A 13 -13.03 3.11 -13.48
CA PHE A 13 -11.67 3.15 -12.95
C PHE A 13 -10.76 2.11 -13.64
N LEU A 14 -11.22 0.87 -13.75
CA LEU A 14 -10.45 -0.23 -14.35
C LEU A 14 -10.11 0.05 -15.81
N GLU A 15 -11.05 0.61 -16.58
CA GLU A 15 -10.82 1.03 -17.96
C GLU A 15 -9.78 2.15 -18.04
N ARG A 16 -9.92 3.19 -17.21
CA ARG A 16 -8.96 4.30 -17.11
C ARG A 16 -7.56 3.80 -16.73
N ARG A 17 -7.47 2.89 -15.75
CA ARG A 17 -6.22 2.25 -15.31
C ARG A 17 -5.57 1.45 -16.45
N LYS A 18 -6.36 0.63 -17.16
CA LYS A 18 -5.89 -0.13 -18.33
C LYS A 18 -5.32 0.78 -19.43
N GLY A 19 -6.04 1.85 -19.74
CA GLY A 19 -5.57 2.84 -20.73
C GLY A 19 -4.29 3.55 -20.31
N ALA A 20 -4.13 3.89 -19.03
CA ALA A 20 -2.91 4.48 -18.48
C ALA A 20 -1.73 3.47 -18.53
N GLY A 21 -1.98 2.22 -18.18
CA GLY A 21 -0.99 1.13 -18.29
C GLY A 21 -0.50 0.95 -19.73
N ALA A 22 -1.41 0.89 -20.69
CA ALA A 22 -1.06 0.75 -22.11
C ALA A 22 -0.19 1.92 -22.61
N ARG A 23 -0.50 3.15 -22.20
CA ARG A 23 0.35 4.32 -22.53
C ARG A 23 1.75 4.21 -21.94
N LEU A 24 1.87 3.75 -20.69
CA LEU A 24 3.16 3.52 -20.04
C LEU A 24 3.97 2.45 -20.77
N GLU A 25 3.36 1.31 -21.10
CA GLU A 25 4.03 0.24 -21.86
C GLU A 25 4.48 0.72 -23.24
N GLY A 26 3.65 1.49 -23.95
CA GLY A 26 4.03 2.10 -25.23
C GLY A 26 5.22 3.07 -25.12
N ALA A 27 5.24 3.89 -24.06
CA ALA A 27 6.36 4.78 -23.77
C ALA A 27 7.66 4.00 -23.47
N ILE A 28 7.57 2.91 -22.69
CA ILE A 28 8.71 2.06 -22.39
C ILE A 28 9.23 1.34 -23.64
N ALA A 29 8.33 0.81 -24.47
CA ALA A 29 8.70 0.13 -25.72
C ALA A 29 9.39 1.08 -26.72
N SER A 30 9.16 2.39 -26.60
CA SER A 30 9.84 3.40 -27.44
C SER A 30 11.24 3.79 -26.96
N LEU A 31 11.69 3.32 -25.78
CA LEU A 31 13.06 3.53 -25.31
C LEU A 31 14.07 2.76 -26.20
N PRO A 32 15.31 3.24 -26.34
CA PRO A 32 16.33 2.59 -27.18
C PRO A 32 16.61 1.13 -26.81
N ASP A 33 16.52 0.80 -25.53
CA ASP A 33 16.72 -0.54 -24.98
C ASP A 33 15.40 -1.31 -24.74
N HIS A 34 14.29 -0.78 -25.26
CA HIS A 34 12.93 -1.32 -25.02
C HIS A 34 12.62 -1.58 -23.54
N GLY A 35 13.25 -0.82 -22.64
CA GLY A 35 13.05 -0.96 -21.20
C GLY A 35 13.80 -2.14 -20.55
N ALA A 36 14.84 -2.63 -21.18
CA ALA A 36 15.71 -3.67 -20.59
C ALA A 36 16.24 -3.20 -19.22
N GLY A 37 16.18 -4.08 -18.22
CA GLY A 37 16.62 -3.76 -16.86
C GLY A 37 15.62 -2.97 -16.00
N LEU A 38 14.48 -2.54 -16.55
CA LEU A 38 13.43 -1.93 -15.75
C LEU A 38 12.73 -2.97 -14.83
N PRO A 39 12.29 -2.55 -13.65
CA PRO A 39 11.59 -3.45 -12.74
C PRO A 39 10.25 -3.91 -13.34
N ARG A 40 9.82 -5.11 -12.94
CA ARG A 40 8.49 -5.62 -13.28
C ARG A 40 7.42 -4.65 -12.75
N ARG A 41 6.46 -4.35 -13.59
CA ARG A 41 5.32 -3.50 -13.28
C ARG A 41 4.09 -4.36 -13.01
N ILE A 42 3.39 -4.08 -11.92
CA ILE A 42 2.17 -4.76 -11.54
C ILE A 42 1.11 -3.69 -11.31
N LEU A 43 -0.03 -3.83 -11.97
CA LEU A 43 -1.14 -2.89 -11.79
C LEU A 43 -1.92 -3.24 -10.52
N GLY A 44 -2.35 -2.21 -9.83
CA GLY A 44 -3.22 -2.28 -8.67
C GLY A 44 -4.06 -1.02 -8.56
N ALA A 45 -4.82 -0.89 -7.50
CA ALA A 45 -5.52 0.31 -7.11
C ALA A 45 -5.15 0.68 -5.67
N GLU A 46 -5.06 1.97 -5.39
CA GLU A 46 -5.12 2.50 -4.03
C GLU A 46 -6.55 2.95 -3.81
N VAL A 47 -7.29 2.16 -3.03
CA VAL A 47 -8.72 2.34 -2.81
C VAL A 47 -8.92 3.24 -1.60
N TYR A 48 -9.60 4.37 -1.78
CA TYR A 48 -9.96 5.20 -0.64
C TYR A 48 -11.01 4.49 0.22
N TYR A 49 -10.76 4.42 1.53
CA TYR A 49 -11.65 3.76 2.48
C TYR A 49 -13.06 4.34 2.49
N PHE A 50 -14.05 3.47 2.62
CA PHE A 50 -15.44 3.78 2.94
C PHE A 50 -16.07 2.61 3.71
N ASP A 51 -17.03 2.87 4.57
CA ASP A 51 -17.57 1.91 5.54
C ASP A 51 -18.12 0.61 4.90
N GLU A 52 -18.54 0.67 3.66
CA GLU A 52 -19.15 -0.46 2.95
C GLU A 52 -18.22 -1.09 1.90
N LEU A 53 -16.91 -0.83 1.97
CA LEU A 53 -15.90 -1.38 1.05
C LEU A 53 -16.00 -2.92 0.95
N TRP A 54 -16.24 -3.58 2.07
CA TRP A 54 -16.41 -5.03 2.14
C TRP A 54 -17.66 -5.58 1.41
N ARG A 55 -18.62 -4.72 1.06
CA ARG A 55 -19.84 -5.08 0.31
C ARG A 55 -19.69 -4.95 -1.19
N MET A 56 -18.55 -4.53 -1.67
CA MET A 56 -18.30 -4.47 -3.11
C MET A 56 -18.46 -5.85 -3.75
N ASP A 57 -18.84 -5.84 -5.02
CA ASP A 57 -18.85 -7.07 -5.83
C ASP A 57 -17.46 -7.76 -5.80
N PRO A 58 -17.37 -9.06 -5.49
CA PRO A 58 -16.10 -9.76 -5.32
C PRO A 58 -15.20 -9.71 -6.56
N VAL A 59 -15.79 -9.71 -7.76
CA VAL A 59 -15.03 -9.66 -9.02
C VAL A 59 -14.43 -8.26 -9.19
N ALA A 60 -15.21 -7.22 -8.91
CA ALA A 60 -14.73 -5.85 -8.95
C ALA A 60 -13.64 -5.62 -7.90
N LEU A 61 -13.82 -6.13 -6.68
CA LEU A 61 -12.85 -6.02 -5.60
C LEU A 61 -11.54 -6.71 -5.94
N SER A 62 -11.60 -7.95 -6.43
CA SER A 62 -10.43 -8.70 -6.90
C SER A 62 -9.68 -7.96 -8.01
N ALA A 63 -10.39 -7.34 -8.95
CA ALA A 63 -9.78 -6.57 -10.02
C ALA A 63 -9.09 -5.27 -9.54
N LEU A 64 -9.39 -4.77 -8.34
CA LEU A 64 -8.70 -3.64 -7.71
C LEU A 64 -7.42 -4.06 -6.98
N CYS A 65 -7.23 -5.33 -6.68
CA CYS A 65 -6.04 -5.85 -6.03
C CYS A 65 -4.76 -5.60 -6.86
N ILE A 66 -3.61 -5.76 -6.22
CA ILE A 66 -2.28 -5.67 -6.86
C ILE A 66 -2.06 -6.95 -7.68
N GLY A 67 -2.23 -6.88 -8.99
CA GLY A 67 -2.15 -8.07 -9.85
C GLY A 67 -3.04 -9.19 -9.31
N ASP A 68 -2.51 -10.41 -9.30
CA ASP A 68 -3.20 -11.62 -8.84
C ASP A 68 -2.85 -11.99 -7.38
N THR A 69 -2.34 -11.04 -6.59
CA THR A 69 -1.85 -11.31 -5.22
C THR A 69 -2.95 -11.43 -4.17
N GLY A 70 -4.17 -11.02 -4.48
CA GLY A 70 -5.24 -10.86 -3.49
C GLY A 70 -5.02 -9.72 -2.49
N ILE A 71 -3.98 -8.90 -2.67
CA ILE A 71 -3.68 -7.74 -1.80
C ILE A 71 -4.43 -6.52 -2.31
N LEU A 72 -5.33 -5.98 -1.49
CA LEU A 72 -6.05 -4.74 -1.74
C LEU A 72 -5.41 -3.60 -0.96
N MET A 73 -4.80 -2.63 -1.66
CA MET A 73 -4.26 -1.43 -1.01
C MET A 73 -5.39 -0.48 -0.66
N VAL A 74 -5.47 -0.08 0.61
CA VAL A 74 -6.53 0.79 1.14
C VAL A 74 -5.92 2.05 1.75
N GLU A 75 -6.27 3.20 1.20
CA GLU A 75 -5.95 4.51 1.78
C GLU A 75 -6.96 4.83 2.88
N MET A 76 -6.46 4.90 4.11
CA MET A 76 -7.29 5.11 5.29
C MET A 76 -7.54 6.59 5.57
N PRO A 77 -8.70 6.93 6.19
CA PRO A 77 -8.94 8.30 6.63
C PRO A 77 -7.91 8.73 7.68
N SER A 78 -7.62 10.03 7.71
CA SER A 78 -6.74 10.63 8.72
C SER A 78 -7.40 10.81 10.08
N ASP A 79 -8.72 10.68 10.14
CA ASP A 79 -9.52 10.79 11.35
C ASP A 79 -9.41 9.52 12.20
N SER A 80 -9.84 9.62 13.47
CA SER A 80 -9.84 8.47 14.39
C SER A 80 -10.60 7.28 13.85
N TRP A 81 -9.96 6.10 13.87
CA TRP A 81 -10.57 4.86 13.43
C TRP A 81 -11.45 4.28 14.53
N GLY A 82 -12.75 4.37 14.32
CA GLY A 82 -13.74 3.71 15.16
C GLY A 82 -13.90 2.23 14.81
N HIS A 83 -14.74 1.53 15.59
CA HIS A 83 -15.02 0.10 15.41
C HIS A 83 -15.44 -0.28 13.98
N ARG A 84 -16.11 0.61 13.23
CA ARG A 84 -16.52 0.35 11.84
C ARG A 84 -15.35 0.12 10.90
N VAL A 85 -14.24 0.80 11.14
CA VAL A 85 -13.01 0.62 10.35
C VAL A 85 -12.47 -0.78 10.54
N PHE A 86 -12.32 -1.20 11.79
CA PHE A 86 -11.81 -2.54 12.13
C PHE A 86 -12.74 -3.65 11.63
N ASP A 87 -14.05 -3.49 11.82
CA ASP A 87 -15.09 -4.42 11.32
C ASP A 87 -15.07 -4.53 9.78
N CYS A 88 -14.88 -3.42 9.06
CA CYS A 88 -14.73 -3.44 7.61
C CYS A 88 -13.48 -4.20 7.17
N LEU A 89 -12.32 -3.95 7.79
CA LEU A 89 -11.07 -4.64 7.47
C LEU A 89 -11.16 -6.14 7.76
N GLU A 90 -11.76 -6.53 8.88
CA GLU A 90 -12.01 -7.92 9.24
C GLU A 90 -12.91 -8.63 8.20
N LYS A 91 -14.00 -7.99 7.78
CA LYS A 91 -14.89 -8.53 6.76
C LYS A 91 -14.23 -8.65 5.39
N LEU A 92 -13.33 -7.75 5.02
CA LEU A 92 -12.52 -7.92 3.80
C LEU A 92 -11.70 -9.21 3.85
N ILE A 93 -11.10 -9.51 4.99
CA ILE A 93 -10.31 -10.73 5.18
C ILE A 93 -11.19 -11.97 5.10
N TYR A 94 -12.25 -12.04 5.93
CA TYR A 94 -13.00 -13.28 6.12
C TYR A 94 -14.13 -13.51 5.11
N GLN A 95 -14.74 -12.45 4.59
CA GLN A 95 -15.90 -12.59 3.70
C GLN A 95 -15.53 -12.39 2.23
N GLN A 96 -14.54 -11.53 1.95
CA GLN A 96 -14.11 -11.25 0.58
C GLN A 96 -12.85 -12.03 0.18
N ASN A 97 -12.19 -12.68 1.13
CA ASN A 97 -10.95 -13.42 0.91
C ASN A 97 -9.86 -12.56 0.23
N VAL A 98 -9.79 -11.28 0.60
CA VAL A 98 -8.71 -10.38 0.19
C VAL A 98 -7.85 -10.02 1.39
N ARG A 99 -6.57 -9.71 1.15
CA ARG A 99 -5.67 -9.21 2.20
C ARG A 99 -5.59 -7.68 2.11
N PRO A 100 -6.25 -6.92 3.00
CA PRO A 100 -6.10 -5.48 2.99
C PRO A 100 -4.66 -5.10 3.33
N MET A 101 -4.12 -4.11 2.61
CA MET A 101 -2.86 -3.46 2.91
C MET A 101 -3.14 -1.97 3.15
N ILE A 102 -2.97 -1.51 4.38
CA ILE A 102 -3.09 -0.09 4.69
C ILE A 102 -1.96 0.66 4.00
N ALA A 103 -2.31 1.63 3.17
CA ALA A 103 -1.36 2.50 2.49
C ALA A 103 -0.81 3.57 3.46
N HIS A 104 0.46 3.92 3.29
CA HIS A 104 1.15 5.04 3.93
C HIS A 104 0.69 5.38 5.36
N ILE A 105 0.71 4.36 6.26
CA ILE A 105 0.28 4.50 7.67
C ILE A 105 0.95 5.67 8.39
N ASP A 106 2.14 6.07 7.95
CA ASP A 106 2.87 7.21 8.47
C ASP A 106 2.10 8.54 8.43
N ARG A 107 1.07 8.63 7.56
CA ARG A 107 0.16 9.78 7.50
C ARG A 107 -0.95 9.74 8.55
N CYS A 108 -1.26 8.57 9.08
CA CYS A 108 -2.39 8.36 9.98
C CYS A 108 -2.08 7.56 11.26
N TYR A 109 -0.83 7.53 11.73
CA TYR A 109 -0.48 6.88 13.01
C TYR A 109 -1.38 7.29 14.18
N LYS A 110 -1.78 8.56 14.22
CA LYS A 110 -2.60 9.11 15.29
C LYS A 110 -4.08 8.72 15.18
N ALA A 111 -4.50 8.26 14.01
CA ALA A 111 -5.86 7.81 13.79
C ALA A 111 -6.14 6.46 14.46
N VAL A 112 -5.11 5.64 14.67
CA VAL A 112 -5.20 4.34 15.32
C VAL A 112 -5.39 4.55 16.82
N GLN A 113 -6.64 4.49 17.29
CA GLN A 113 -6.99 4.66 18.70
C GLN A 113 -6.92 3.35 19.48
N ASP A 114 -7.03 2.21 18.79
CA ASP A 114 -6.98 0.86 19.35
C ASP A 114 -5.85 0.05 18.70
N PRO A 115 -4.62 0.13 19.26
CA PRO A 115 -3.48 -0.64 18.74
C PRO A 115 -3.64 -2.16 18.91
N GLU A 116 -4.40 -2.62 19.91
CA GLU A 116 -4.62 -4.06 20.17
C GLU A 116 -5.52 -4.65 19.08
N ALA A 117 -6.60 -3.94 18.70
CA ALA A 117 -7.44 -4.34 17.58
C ALA A 117 -6.65 -4.36 16.27
N LEU A 118 -5.75 -3.39 16.06
CA LEU A 118 -4.87 -3.41 14.88
C LEU A 118 -3.95 -4.62 14.87
N ASP A 119 -3.31 -4.94 15.99
CA ASP A 119 -2.41 -6.08 16.12
C ASP A 119 -3.15 -7.41 15.92
N ALA A 120 -4.41 -7.51 16.39
CA ALA A 120 -5.27 -8.66 16.12
C ALA A 120 -5.53 -8.83 14.61
N LEU A 121 -5.85 -7.76 13.89
CA LEU A 121 -6.04 -7.80 12.43
C LEU A 121 -4.75 -8.14 11.67
N ILE A 122 -3.60 -7.65 12.12
CA ILE A 122 -2.29 -8.05 11.58
C ILE A 122 -2.11 -9.56 11.70
N GLY A 123 -2.41 -10.13 12.87
CA GLY A 123 -2.39 -11.57 13.09
C GLY A 123 -3.34 -12.38 12.18
N GLN A 124 -4.38 -11.72 11.65
CA GLN A 124 -5.35 -12.30 10.72
C GLN A 124 -5.00 -12.08 9.23
N GLY A 125 -3.91 -11.35 8.94
CA GLY A 125 -3.43 -11.16 7.59
C GLY A 125 -3.51 -9.73 7.04
N LEU A 126 -3.94 -8.75 7.86
CA LEU A 126 -3.81 -7.33 7.50
C LEU A 126 -2.34 -6.99 7.27
N LEU A 127 -2.08 -6.27 6.18
CA LEU A 127 -0.76 -5.74 5.88
C LEU A 127 -0.73 -4.22 6.08
N ILE A 128 0.47 -3.69 6.37
CA ILE A 128 0.67 -2.25 6.53
C ILE A 128 1.88 -1.81 5.72
N GLN A 129 1.69 -0.82 4.86
CA GLN A 129 2.73 -0.15 4.11
C GLN A 129 3.03 1.22 4.72
N MET A 130 4.29 1.59 4.73
CA MET A 130 4.80 2.89 5.17
C MET A 130 5.59 3.56 4.04
N ASN A 131 5.56 4.88 3.97
CA ASN A 131 6.38 5.62 3.02
C ASN A 131 7.85 5.69 3.45
N ALA A 132 8.76 5.55 2.50
CA ALA A 132 10.20 5.70 2.71
C ALA A 132 10.56 7.05 3.34
N GLY A 133 9.81 8.11 2.99
CA GLY A 133 9.96 9.45 3.56
C GLY A 133 9.79 9.51 5.08
N ALA A 134 9.06 8.59 5.69
CA ALA A 134 8.92 8.50 7.15
C ALA A 134 10.25 8.26 7.86
N LEU A 135 11.23 7.68 7.16
CA LEU A 135 12.59 7.43 7.69
C LEU A 135 13.56 8.60 7.47
N SER A 136 13.18 9.68 6.81
CA SER A 136 14.08 10.81 6.50
C SER A 136 14.19 11.84 7.64
N GLY A 137 13.09 12.17 8.34
CA GLY A 137 13.05 13.15 9.43
C GLY A 137 13.30 12.53 10.81
N LEU A 138 13.88 13.28 11.75
CA LEU A 138 14.19 12.75 13.10
C LEU A 138 12.95 12.30 13.87
N MET A 139 11.88 13.12 13.87
CA MET A 139 10.64 12.81 14.60
C MET A 139 9.84 11.72 13.92
N SER A 140 9.66 11.78 12.59
CA SER A 140 8.97 10.75 11.83
C SER A 140 9.70 9.41 11.91
N ARG A 141 11.02 9.42 11.86
CA ARG A 141 11.88 8.24 11.99
C ARG A 141 11.70 7.51 13.31
N ARG A 142 11.55 8.25 14.42
CA ARG A 142 11.32 7.64 15.73
C ARG A 142 10.01 6.83 15.75
N ASN A 143 8.93 7.39 15.24
CA ASN A 143 7.65 6.71 15.14
C ASN A 143 7.73 5.52 14.19
N ALA A 144 8.30 5.72 13.00
CA ALA A 144 8.52 4.67 12.01
C ALA A 144 9.30 3.47 12.62
N TYR A 145 10.40 3.74 13.33
CA TYR A 145 11.21 2.72 13.98
C TYR A 145 10.42 1.96 15.04
N GLN A 146 9.61 2.62 15.86
CA GLN A 146 8.76 1.97 16.86
C GLN A 146 7.76 1.00 16.20
N TRP A 147 7.12 1.42 15.11
CA TRP A 147 6.18 0.59 14.38
C TRP A 147 6.85 -0.61 13.68
N ILE A 148 8.03 -0.41 13.12
CA ILE A 148 8.83 -1.51 12.54
C ILE A 148 9.23 -2.50 13.63
N ARG A 149 9.75 -2.01 14.77
CA ARG A 149 10.15 -2.87 15.90
C ARG A 149 9.00 -3.64 16.52
N ALA A 150 7.79 -3.11 16.47
CA ALA A 150 6.57 -3.79 16.89
C ALA A 150 6.06 -4.82 15.87
N GLY A 151 6.76 -5.01 14.72
CA GLY A 151 6.33 -5.94 13.68
C GLY A 151 5.10 -5.48 12.90
N ARG A 152 4.73 -4.19 13.00
CA ARG A 152 3.50 -3.66 12.38
C ARG A 152 3.70 -3.22 10.93
N ILE A 153 4.93 -2.99 10.48
CA ILE A 153 5.21 -2.56 9.09
C ILE A 153 5.66 -3.76 8.28
N HIS A 154 4.96 -3.99 7.18
CA HIS A 154 5.21 -5.14 6.29
C HIS A 154 5.90 -4.73 5.00
N ARG A 155 5.69 -3.49 4.55
CA ARG A 155 6.29 -2.99 3.29
C ARG A 155 6.65 -1.51 3.41
N ILE A 156 7.75 -1.13 2.75
CA ILE A 156 8.13 0.27 2.55
C ILE A 156 8.04 0.59 1.07
N GLY A 157 7.32 1.67 0.73
CA GLY A 157 7.14 2.16 -0.62
C GLY A 157 7.56 3.62 -0.77
N SER A 158 7.78 4.07 -2.00
CA SER A 158 8.12 5.47 -2.28
C SER A 158 6.91 6.39 -2.35
N ASP A 159 5.73 5.84 -2.62
CA ASP A 159 4.52 6.62 -2.93
C ASP A 159 4.79 7.67 -4.04
N CYS A 160 5.52 7.22 -5.08
CA CYS A 160 5.97 8.07 -6.17
C CYS A 160 4.79 8.56 -7.00
N HIS A 161 4.76 9.88 -7.27
CA HIS A 161 3.78 10.50 -8.14
C HIS A 161 4.41 11.29 -9.30
N ASN A 162 5.65 11.72 -9.14
CA ASN A 162 6.37 12.51 -10.13
C ASN A 162 7.87 12.48 -9.86
N MET A 163 8.65 13.13 -10.74
CA MET A 163 10.11 13.19 -10.63
C MET A 163 10.62 14.47 -9.94
N LYS A 164 9.74 15.25 -9.29
CA LYS A 164 10.10 16.50 -8.59
C LYS A 164 9.98 16.36 -7.08
N ASP A 165 8.76 16.35 -6.57
CA ASP A 165 8.47 16.44 -5.14
C ASP A 165 8.24 15.07 -4.49
N ARG A 166 7.68 14.12 -5.26
CA ARG A 166 7.38 12.74 -4.81
C ARG A 166 8.05 11.73 -5.75
N LYS A 167 9.38 11.70 -5.66
CA LYS A 167 10.25 10.86 -6.50
C LYS A 167 10.18 9.38 -6.10
N PRO A 168 10.53 8.45 -7.01
CA PRO A 168 10.62 7.02 -6.69
C PRO A 168 11.91 6.71 -5.91
N GLU A 169 12.11 7.33 -4.77
CA GLU A 169 13.35 7.21 -4.00
C GLU A 169 13.18 6.30 -2.77
N LEU A 170 13.92 5.20 -2.76
CA LEU A 170 13.96 4.23 -1.67
C LEU A 170 15.37 4.09 -1.06
N SER A 171 16.40 4.60 -1.73
CA SER A 171 17.81 4.37 -1.38
C SER A 171 18.15 4.77 0.05
N GLY A 172 17.69 5.93 0.49
CA GLY A 172 17.89 6.42 1.85
C GLY A 172 17.22 5.54 2.91
N ALA A 173 15.98 5.10 2.65
CA ALA A 173 15.26 4.18 3.54
C ALA A 173 15.94 2.81 3.59
N MET A 174 16.34 2.27 2.46
CA MET A 174 17.08 0.99 2.38
C MET A 174 18.42 1.04 3.13
N ALA A 175 19.18 2.11 2.96
CA ALA A 175 20.44 2.30 3.67
C ALA A 175 20.23 2.39 5.18
N TRP A 176 19.18 3.11 5.60
CA TRP A 176 18.85 3.26 7.00
C TRP A 176 18.40 1.94 7.63
N THR A 177 17.51 1.19 7.00
CA THR A 177 17.00 -0.09 7.52
C THR A 177 18.11 -1.11 7.65
N ARG A 178 18.96 -1.28 6.65
CA ARG A 178 20.14 -2.17 6.71
C ARG A 178 21.12 -1.85 7.84
N LYS A 179 21.21 -0.58 8.23
CA LYS A 179 22.09 -0.14 9.32
C LYS A 179 21.49 -0.36 10.72
N HIS A 180 20.16 -0.37 10.86
CA HIS A 180 19.49 -0.28 12.17
C HIS A 180 18.56 -1.47 12.49
N LEU A 181 18.34 -2.36 11.53
CA LEU A 181 17.49 -3.54 11.67
C LEU A 181 18.30 -4.80 11.33
N ASP A 182 17.79 -5.95 11.74
CA ASP A 182 18.28 -7.24 11.30
C ASP A 182 18.13 -7.37 9.77
N GLU A 183 19.09 -8.03 9.11
CA GLU A 183 19.16 -8.14 7.65
C GLU A 183 17.87 -8.73 7.06
N ALA A 184 17.36 -9.81 7.65
CA ALA A 184 16.12 -10.44 7.21
C ALA A 184 14.90 -9.49 7.27
N VAL A 185 14.79 -8.70 8.33
CA VAL A 185 13.73 -7.69 8.47
C VAL A 185 13.89 -6.59 7.42
N ALA A 186 15.12 -6.10 7.23
CA ALA A 186 15.39 -5.05 6.25
C ALA A 186 15.08 -5.51 4.81
N GLU A 187 15.36 -6.76 4.46
CA GLU A 187 15.05 -7.34 3.15
C GLU A 187 13.54 -7.52 2.96
N GLU A 188 12.84 -8.02 3.98
CA GLU A 188 11.40 -8.24 3.91
C GLU A 188 10.62 -6.95 3.66
N LEU A 189 11.02 -5.84 4.29
CA LEU A 189 10.37 -4.54 4.14
C LEU A 189 10.37 -4.01 2.69
N PHE A 190 11.33 -4.45 1.86
CA PHE A 190 11.44 -4.08 0.44
C PHE A 190 11.18 -5.25 -0.51
N ALA A 191 10.71 -6.39 0.00
CA ALA A 191 10.37 -7.54 -0.82
C ALA A 191 9.24 -7.22 -1.82
N LYS A 192 9.21 -7.99 -2.91
CA LYS A 192 8.18 -7.82 -3.96
C LYS A 192 6.79 -8.13 -3.39
N ALA A 193 5.78 -7.43 -3.88
CA ALA A 193 4.41 -7.79 -3.58
C ALA A 193 4.12 -9.22 -4.05
N GLY A 194 3.67 -10.09 -3.13
CA GLY A 194 3.36 -11.49 -3.44
C GLY A 194 4.54 -12.48 -3.32
N SER A 195 5.68 -12.04 -2.72
CA SER A 195 6.74 -12.95 -2.27
C SER A 195 6.45 -13.45 -0.87
#